data_da82ea7004f6e40733025a5b3d3da0eb
#
_entry.id   da82ea7004f6e40733025a5b3d3da0eb
#
_cell.length_a   1.000
_cell.length_b   1.000
_cell.length_c   1.000
_cell.angle_alpha   90.00
_cell.angle_beta   90.00
_cell.angle_gamma   90.00
#
_symmetry.space_group_name_H-M   'P 1'
#
loop_
_entity.id
_entity.type
_entity.pdbx_description
1 polymer ?
#
loop_
_entity_poly.entity_id
_entity_poly.type
_entity_poly.pdbx_seq_one_letter_code
_entity_poly.pdbx_strand_id
1 'polypeptide(L)'
;MTRILVTGGSGFIGKHLASALIARGRQVRVLDLQPPPRALPQVESVCGAVLDRDLVHRAMDGVDEGYHLAGLPGMWVPRKADFHDVNFGGTRIVIETARERGIKRFLHCSTESILFRASPTVVP
;
A
#
# COMPACT_ATOMS: atom_id res chain seq x y z
N MET A 1 -8.43 -2.63 20.20
CA MET A 1 -7.06 -2.84 19.64
C MET A 1 -7.00 -2.22 18.24
N THR A 2 -5.95 -1.48 17.96
CA THR A 2 -5.80 -0.80 16.66
C THR A 2 -5.55 -1.81 15.55
N ARG A 3 -6.40 -1.78 14.54
CA ARG A 3 -6.24 -2.57 13.31
C ARG A 3 -5.65 -1.71 12.20
N ILE A 4 -4.63 -2.23 11.56
CA ILE A 4 -3.85 -1.51 10.55
C ILE A 4 -3.90 -2.27 9.23
N LEU A 5 -4.24 -1.58 8.14
CA LEU A 5 -4.11 -2.10 6.79
C LEU A 5 -2.75 -1.68 6.21
N VAL A 6 -2.04 -2.63 5.62
CA VAL A 6 -0.82 -2.39 4.85
C VAL A 6 -1.04 -2.90 3.43
N THR A 7 -1.18 -2.02 2.47
CA THR A 7 -1.17 -2.40 1.05
C THR A 7 0.27 -2.61 0.60
N GLY A 8 0.53 -3.61 -0.23
CA GLY A 8 1.90 -3.98 -0.57
C GLY A 8 2.68 -4.60 0.59
N GLY A 9 1.97 -5.14 1.58
CA GLY A 9 2.55 -5.66 2.81
C GLY A 9 3.36 -6.93 2.66
N SER A 10 3.28 -7.61 1.51
CA SER A 10 4.12 -8.77 1.19
C SER A 10 5.44 -8.39 0.50
N GLY A 11 5.63 -7.12 0.17
CA GLY A 11 6.85 -6.59 -0.43
C GLY A 11 7.99 -6.42 0.56
N PHE A 12 9.13 -5.92 0.08
CA PHE A 12 10.35 -5.77 0.90
C PHE A 12 10.12 -4.86 2.11
N ILE A 13 9.62 -3.64 1.91
CA ILE A 13 9.33 -2.71 3.01
C ILE A 13 8.13 -3.20 3.81
N GLY A 14 7.08 -3.65 3.14
CA GLY A 14 5.81 -4.05 3.75
C GLY A 14 5.96 -5.16 4.79
N LYS A 15 6.75 -6.19 4.51
CA LYS A 15 6.99 -7.29 5.46
C LYS A 15 7.70 -6.84 6.73
N HIS A 16 8.64 -5.92 6.61
CA HIS A 16 9.34 -5.35 7.77
C HIS A 16 8.42 -4.44 8.60
N LEU A 17 7.61 -3.63 7.92
CA LEU A 17 6.61 -2.80 8.57
C LEU A 17 5.58 -3.65 9.32
N ALA A 18 5.03 -4.69 8.67
CA ALA A 18 4.06 -5.59 9.28
C ALA A 18 4.64 -6.25 10.54
N SER A 19 5.88 -6.75 10.47
CA SER A 19 6.59 -7.33 11.60
C SER A 19 6.73 -6.33 12.77
N ALA A 20 7.14 -5.10 12.47
CA ALA A 20 7.32 -4.07 13.48
C ALA A 20 5.99 -3.65 14.15
N LEU A 21 4.90 -3.61 13.37
CA LEU A 21 3.57 -3.29 13.89
C LEU A 21 3.04 -4.41 14.81
N ILE A 22 3.23 -5.66 14.42
CA ILE A 22 2.86 -6.83 15.23
C ILE A 22 3.64 -6.82 16.55
N ALA A 23 4.95 -6.55 16.50
CA ALA A 23 5.78 -6.45 17.70
C ALA A 23 5.31 -5.36 18.68
N ARG A 24 4.59 -4.34 18.18
CA ARG A 24 3.94 -3.30 18.99
C ARG A 24 2.50 -3.63 19.40
N GLY A 25 2.08 -4.86 19.25
CA GLY A 25 0.75 -5.33 19.64
C GLY A 25 -0.39 -4.84 18.73
N ARG A 26 -0.08 -4.47 17.48
CA ARG A 26 -1.09 -4.07 16.50
C ARG A 26 -1.64 -5.27 15.75
N GLN A 27 -2.92 -5.21 15.38
CA GLN A 27 -3.50 -6.15 14.43
C GLN A 27 -3.20 -5.68 13.02
N VAL A 28 -2.59 -6.54 12.22
CA VAL A 28 -2.16 -6.18 10.86
C VAL A 28 -2.93 -6.99 9.83
N ARG A 29 -3.53 -6.28 8.89
CA ARG A 29 -4.11 -6.84 7.67
C ARG A 29 -3.25 -6.41 6.49
N VAL A 30 -2.89 -7.34 5.63
CA VAL A 30 -2.12 -7.09 4.41
C VAL A 30 -3.02 -7.26 3.19
N LEU A 31 -3.03 -6.26 2.31
CA LEU A 31 -3.61 -6.34 0.97
C LEU A 31 -2.46 -6.36 -0.04
N ASP A 32 -2.31 -7.46 -0.74
CA ASP A 32 -1.25 -7.66 -1.73
C ASP A 32 -1.69 -8.68 -2.79
N LEU A 33 -1.06 -8.65 -3.95
CA LEU A 33 -1.22 -9.68 -4.97
C LEU A 33 -0.61 -11.02 -4.53
N GLN A 34 0.39 -10.97 -3.66
CA GLN A 34 1.09 -12.12 -3.12
C GLN A 34 0.73 -12.34 -1.65
N PRO A 35 0.73 -13.59 -1.18
CA PRO A 35 0.52 -13.86 0.23
C PRO A 35 1.68 -13.30 1.08
N PRO A 36 1.41 -12.96 2.36
CA PRO A 36 2.46 -12.53 3.27
C PRO A 36 3.45 -13.66 3.55
N PRO A 37 4.68 -13.33 3.98
CA PRO A 37 5.67 -14.34 4.35
C PRO A 37 5.14 -15.29 5.42
N ARG A 38 5.49 -16.58 5.31
CA ARG A 38 5.11 -17.60 6.32
C ARG A 38 5.61 -17.28 7.74
N ALA A 39 6.64 -16.46 7.85
CA ALA A 39 7.16 -15.99 9.13
C ALA A 39 6.22 -15.01 9.88
N LEU A 40 5.14 -14.57 9.25
CA LEU A 40 4.16 -13.65 9.84
C LEU A 40 2.75 -14.29 9.87
N PRO A 41 2.55 -15.38 10.61
CA PRO A 41 1.27 -16.10 10.62
C PRO A 41 0.13 -15.30 11.26
N GLN A 42 0.44 -14.25 12.04
CA GLN A 42 -0.55 -13.41 12.70
C GLN A 42 -1.17 -12.35 11.75
N VAL A 43 -0.63 -12.22 10.54
CA VAL A 43 -1.14 -11.26 9.56
C VAL A 43 -2.41 -11.79 8.92
N GLU A 44 -3.47 -10.99 8.95
CA GLU A 44 -4.67 -11.24 8.15
C GLU A 44 -4.35 -10.89 6.69
N SER A 45 -4.56 -11.83 5.79
CA SER A 45 -4.25 -11.67 4.36
C SER A 45 -5.49 -11.44 3.52
N VAL A 46 -5.46 -10.40 2.71
CA VAL A 46 -6.42 -10.15 1.63
C VAL A 46 -5.64 -10.16 0.31
N CYS A 47 -5.90 -11.15 -0.53
CA CYS A 47 -5.21 -11.30 -1.80
C CYS A 47 -5.97 -10.61 -2.93
N GLY A 48 -5.31 -9.72 -3.64
CA GLY A 48 -5.86 -9.03 -4.79
C GLY A 48 -5.21 -7.69 -5.08
N ALA A 49 -5.76 -6.99 -6.08
CA ALA A 49 -5.21 -5.75 -6.59
C ALA A 49 -5.84 -4.51 -5.92
N VAL A 50 -5.04 -3.47 -5.71
CA VAL A 50 -5.54 -2.15 -5.25
C VAL A 50 -6.44 -1.47 -6.29
N LEU A 51 -6.46 -1.94 -7.53
CA LEU A 51 -7.38 -1.50 -8.57
C LEU A 51 -8.81 -2.03 -8.40
N ASP A 52 -8.99 -3.08 -7.62
CA ASP A 52 -10.32 -3.60 -7.27
C ASP A 52 -10.90 -2.81 -6.09
N ARG A 53 -11.74 -1.83 -6.42
CA ARG A 53 -12.35 -0.92 -5.43
C ARG A 53 -13.16 -1.68 -4.38
N ASP A 54 -13.93 -2.68 -4.76
CA ASP A 54 -14.75 -3.45 -3.83
C ASP A 54 -13.87 -4.25 -2.86
N LEU A 55 -12.78 -4.80 -3.36
CA LEU A 55 -11.80 -5.51 -2.53
C LEU A 55 -11.14 -4.56 -1.52
N VAL A 56 -10.73 -3.36 -1.97
CA VAL A 56 -10.14 -2.34 -1.11
C VAL A 56 -11.13 -1.90 -0.02
N HIS A 57 -12.41 -1.71 -0.38
CA HIS A 57 -13.47 -1.42 0.59
C HIS A 57 -13.59 -2.51 1.66
N ARG A 58 -13.60 -3.78 1.25
CA ARG A 58 -13.65 -4.90 2.21
C ARG A 58 -12.39 -4.99 3.06
N ALA A 59 -11.23 -4.75 2.45
CA ALA A 59 -9.95 -4.76 3.17
C ALA A 59 -9.87 -3.68 4.26
N MET A 60 -10.57 -2.57 4.08
CA MET A 60 -10.61 -1.46 5.05
C MET A 60 -11.69 -1.61 6.13
N ASP A 61 -12.48 -2.68 6.09
CA ASP A 61 -13.51 -2.88 7.09
C ASP A 61 -12.92 -3.07 8.49
N GLY A 62 -13.35 -2.25 9.44
CA GLY A 62 -12.86 -2.25 10.82
C GLY A 62 -11.41 -1.78 10.99
N VAL A 63 -10.83 -1.13 9.99
CA VAL A 63 -9.45 -0.61 10.01
C VAL A 63 -9.43 0.79 10.61
N ASP A 64 -8.47 1.05 11.49
CA ASP A 64 -8.25 2.37 12.13
C ASP A 64 -7.19 3.19 11.40
N GLU A 65 -6.12 2.54 10.92
CA GLU A 65 -4.98 3.19 10.29
C GLU A 65 -4.59 2.46 9.00
N GLY A 66 -4.07 3.19 8.03
CA GLY A 66 -3.63 2.64 6.75
C GLY A 66 -2.21 3.05 6.37
N TYR A 67 -1.46 2.09 5.81
CA TYR A 67 -0.16 2.32 5.18
C TYR A 67 -0.24 1.84 3.74
N HIS A 68 -0.08 2.77 2.80
CA HIS A 68 -0.15 2.45 1.38
C HIS A 68 1.25 2.37 0.78
N LEU A 69 1.72 1.14 0.57
CA LEU A 69 3.02 0.82 -0.01
C LEU A 69 2.89 0.15 -1.37
N ALA A 70 1.68 -0.28 -1.76
CA ALA A 70 1.45 -0.95 -3.03
C ALA A 70 1.79 -0.01 -4.20
N GLY A 71 2.60 -0.49 -5.11
CA GLY A 71 2.99 0.22 -6.30
C GLY A 71 3.92 -0.64 -7.17
N LEU A 72 4.07 -0.26 -8.42
CA LEU A 72 5.04 -0.86 -9.32
C LEU A 72 6.35 -0.09 -9.24
N PRO A 73 7.43 -0.71 -8.71
CA PRO A 73 8.75 -0.08 -8.65
C PRO A 73 9.49 -0.22 -9.98
N GLY A 74 10.58 0.53 -10.11
CA GLY A 74 11.49 0.42 -11.22
C GLY A 74 11.10 1.27 -12.43
N MET A 75 11.80 1.04 -13.54
CA MET A 75 11.70 1.85 -14.76
C MET A 75 11.12 1.09 -15.94
N TRP A 76 10.82 -0.19 -15.77
CA TRP A 76 10.33 -1.04 -16.84
C TRP A 76 9.22 -1.99 -16.39
N VAL A 77 8.16 -2.04 -17.17
CA VAL A 77 7.08 -3.04 -17.10
C VAL A 77 6.65 -3.40 -18.53
N PRO A 78 6.09 -4.59 -18.75
CA PRO A 78 5.63 -5.00 -20.09
C PRO A 78 4.65 -4.01 -20.73
N ARG A 79 3.73 -3.45 -19.94
CA ARG A 79 2.77 -2.43 -20.36
C ARG A 79 2.98 -1.16 -19.55
N LYS A 80 3.51 -0.11 -20.18
CA LYS A 80 3.83 1.17 -19.50
C LYS A 80 2.64 1.81 -18.81
N ALA A 81 1.42 1.63 -19.36
CA ALA A 81 0.20 2.12 -18.73
C ALA A 81 -0.03 1.54 -17.32
N ASP A 82 0.55 0.38 -16.99
CA ASP A 82 0.41 -0.23 -15.68
C ASP A 82 1.05 0.62 -14.58
N PHE A 83 2.11 1.38 -14.87
CA PHE A 83 2.66 2.33 -13.92
C PHE A 83 1.63 3.38 -13.51
N HIS A 84 0.92 3.95 -14.48
CA HIS A 84 -0.12 4.93 -14.21
C HIS A 84 -1.33 4.29 -13.52
N ASP A 85 -1.80 3.16 -14.03
CA ASP A 85 -2.99 2.48 -13.53
C ASP A 85 -2.80 2.07 -12.06
N VAL A 86 -1.67 1.45 -11.73
CA VAL A 86 -1.40 0.97 -10.35
C VAL A 86 -0.95 2.11 -9.44
N ASN A 87 0.06 2.88 -9.84
CA ASN A 87 0.68 3.87 -8.96
C ASN A 87 -0.20 5.10 -8.77
N PHE A 88 -0.91 5.55 -9.78
CA PHE A 88 -1.86 6.64 -9.68
C PHE A 88 -3.28 6.14 -9.40
N GLY A 89 -3.83 5.30 -10.27
CA GLY A 89 -5.20 4.81 -10.15
C GLY A 89 -5.43 4.00 -8.88
N GLY A 90 -4.52 3.09 -8.55
CA GLY A 90 -4.58 2.30 -7.31
C GLY A 90 -4.49 3.17 -6.07
N THR A 91 -3.55 4.12 -6.05
CA THR A 91 -3.41 5.07 -4.94
C THR A 91 -4.66 5.92 -4.76
N ARG A 92 -5.25 6.39 -5.85
CA ARG A 92 -6.50 7.15 -5.81
C ARG A 92 -7.63 6.34 -5.16
N ILE A 93 -7.82 5.09 -5.58
CA ILE A 93 -8.83 4.20 -5.01
C ILE A 93 -8.61 4.00 -3.51
N VAL A 94 -7.37 3.74 -3.11
CA VAL A 94 -7.02 3.51 -1.69
C VAL A 94 -7.29 4.76 -0.84
N ILE A 95 -6.89 5.94 -1.31
CA ILE A 95 -7.10 7.22 -0.59
C ILE A 95 -8.61 7.56 -0.51
N GLU A 96 -9.34 7.44 -1.61
CA GLU A 96 -10.78 7.70 -1.63
C GLU A 96 -11.52 6.77 -0.66
N THR A 97 -11.18 5.48 -0.69
CA THR A 97 -11.77 4.48 0.21
C THR A 97 -11.42 4.76 1.68
N ALA A 98 -10.17 5.12 1.96
CA ALA A 98 -9.76 5.48 3.32
C ALA A 98 -10.56 6.67 3.86
N ARG A 99 -10.83 7.67 3.02
CA ARG A 99 -11.67 8.81 3.39
C ARG A 99 -13.12 8.40 3.63
N GLU A 100 -13.70 7.61 2.73
CA GLU A 100 -15.08 7.11 2.85
C GLU A 100 -15.29 6.24 4.09
N ARG A 101 -14.27 5.46 4.47
CA ARG A 101 -14.28 4.59 5.66
C ARG A 101 -13.92 5.31 6.96
N GLY A 102 -13.54 6.58 6.89
CA GLY A 102 -13.16 7.35 8.06
C GLY A 102 -11.88 6.87 8.75
N ILE A 103 -10.90 6.40 7.96
CA ILE A 103 -9.60 5.98 8.48
C ILE A 103 -8.95 7.15 9.24
N LYS A 104 -8.57 6.93 10.49
CA LYS A 104 -8.10 7.99 11.39
C LYS A 104 -6.70 8.50 11.04
N ARG A 105 -5.85 7.62 10.52
CA ARG A 105 -4.48 7.94 10.10
C ARG A 105 -4.14 7.17 8.84
N PHE A 106 -3.64 7.89 7.85
CA PHE A 106 -3.23 7.31 6.57
C PHE A 106 -1.84 7.79 6.20
N LEU A 107 -0.95 6.84 5.88
CA LEU A 107 0.39 7.12 5.41
C LEU A 107 0.54 6.59 3.98
N HIS A 108 0.95 7.46 3.07
CA HIS A 108 1.28 7.11 1.69
C HIS A 108 2.80 7.15 1.49
N CYS A 109 3.37 6.05 1.02
CA CYS A 109 4.77 6.00 0.62
C CYS A 109 4.89 6.56 -0.79
N SER A 110 5.37 7.79 -0.89
CA SER A 110 5.63 8.49 -2.16
C SER A 110 7.04 8.18 -2.68
N THR A 111 7.56 9.01 -3.55
CA THR A 111 8.87 8.83 -4.19
C THR A 111 9.57 10.16 -4.38
N GLU A 112 10.89 10.17 -4.27
CA GLU A 112 11.75 11.31 -4.62
C GLU A 112 11.70 11.64 -6.12
N SER A 113 11.26 10.70 -6.95
CA SER A 113 11.16 10.90 -8.41
C SER A 113 10.28 12.07 -8.81
N ILE A 114 9.36 12.49 -7.96
CA ILE A 114 8.54 13.70 -8.18
C ILE A 114 9.37 15.00 -8.21
N LEU A 115 10.59 14.94 -7.67
CA LEU A 115 11.50 16.10 -7.63
C LEU A 115 12.32 16.24 -8.92
N PHE A 116 12.36 15.20 -9.75
CA PHE A 116 13.09 15.23 -11.01
C PHE A 116 12.27 15.96 -12.08
N ARG A 117 12.95 16.85 -12.80
CA ARG A 117 12.41 17.51 -13.99
C ARG A 117 13.06 16.92 -15.24
N ALA A 118 12.29 16.81 -16.30
CA ALA A 118 12.79 16.46 -17.63
C ALA A 118 13.59 17.61 -18.29
N SER A 119 14.40 18.35 -17.50
CA SER A 119 15.22 19.47 -17.95
C SER A 119 16.67 19.22 -17.53
N PRO A 120 17.66 19.61 -18.35
CA PRO A 120 19.07 19.52 -17.96
C PRO A 120 19.47 20.44 -16.81
N THR A 121 18.56 21.27 -16.31
CA THR A 121 18.81 22.17 -15.18
C THR A 121 18.70 21.37 -13.88
N VAL A 122 19.79 21.29 -13.13
CA VAL A 122 19.79 20.73 -11.79
C VAL A 122 18.86 21.57 -10.91
N VAL A 123 17.93 20.91 -10.25
CA VAL A 123 17.10 21.58 -9.24
C VAL A 123 17.95 21.72 -7.99
N PRO A 124 18.17 22.94 -7.48
CA PRO A 124 18.95 23.17 -6.27
C PRO A 124 18.30 22.56 -5.02
#